data_13a3d8bdd943e51e8076b0c52c060447
#
_entry.id   13a3d8bdd943e51e8076b0c52c060447
#
_cell.length_a   1.000
_cell.length_b   1.000
_cell.length_c   1.000
_cell.angle_alpha   90.00
_cell.angle_beta   90.00
_cell.angle_gamma   90.00
#
_symmetry.space_group_name_H-M   'P 1'
#
loop_
_entity.id
_entity.type
_entity.pdbx_description
1 polymer ?
#
loop_
_entity_poly.entity_id
_entity_poly.type
_entity_poly.pdbx_seq_one_letter_code
_entity_poly.pdbx_strand_id
1 'polypeptide(L)'
;MKNILVTGAAGFIVANFAELMVKKYEGKYNIIVFDKLTYAGNIHNLDAIKDKITFVQGDICDFDFVMDTYKKYDIDAVVHFAAESHVDNSIKNPFIFTQTNVIGTHTLLEAAKQFWGEGSENKFVNVSKDQVYGTLGEKGYFTEKFWGV
;
A
#
# COMPACT_ATOMS: atom_id res chain seq x y z
N MET A 1 -9.74 18.58 3.24
CA MET A 1 -9.93 17.12 3.33
C MET A 1 -8.58 16.50 2.97
N LYS A 2 -8.06 15.56 3.75
CA LYS A 2 -6.76 14.93 3.41
C LYS A 2 -6.94 13.83 2.37
N ASN A 3 -5.99 13.75 1.45
CA ASN A 3 -5.97 12.78 0.36
C ASN A 3 -5.06 11.60 0.73
N ILE A 4 -5.64 10.40 0.82
CA ILE A 4 -4.93 9.19 1.23
C ILE A 4 -4.80 8.24 0.05
N LEU A 5 -3.58 7.93 -0.34
CA LEU A 5 -3.29 6.89 -1.32
C LEU A 5 -3.24 5.53 -0.63
N VAL A 6 -4.03 4.58 -1.12
CA VAL A 6 -4.07 3.20 -0.63
C VAL A 6 -3.65 2.27 -1.75
N THR A 7 -2.52 1.60 -1.63
CA THR A 7 -1.99 0.71 -2.67
C THR A 7 -2.38 -0.75 -2.45
N GLY A 8 -2.54 -1.52 -3.53
CA GLY A 8 -3.00 -2.91 -3.47
C GLY A 8 -4.50 -3.04 -3.21
N ALA A 9 -5.26 -2.01 -3.58
CA ALA A 9 -6.64 -1.81 -3.13
C ALA A 9 -7.66 -2.79 -3.72
N ALA A 10 -7.35 -3.46 -4.80
CA ALA A 10 -8.21 -4.51 -5.36
C ALA A 10 -8.04 -5.88 -4.65
N GLY A 11 -7.10 -6.00 -3.71
CA GLY A 11 -6.93 -7.16 -2.84
C GLY A 11 -8.00 -7.23 -1.75
N PHE A 12 -8.26 -8.44 -1.23
CA PHE A 12 -9.31 -8.69 -0.23
C PHE A 12 -9.17 -7.84 1.05
N ILE A 13 -7.98 -7.82 1.65
CA ILE A 13 -7.74 -7.08 2.91
C ILE A 13 -7.94 -5.58 2.67
N VAL A 14 -7.42 -5.07 1.58
CA VAL A 14 -7.35 -3.64 1.31
C VAL A 14 -8.69 -3.08 0.90
N ALA A 15 -9.50 -3.83 0.16
CA ALA A 15 -10.87 -3.45 -0.15
C ALA A 15 -11.70 -3.23 1.12
N ASN A 16 -11.57 -4.13 2.11
CA ASN A 16 -12.23 -3.98 3.42
C ASN A 16 -11.69 -2.77 4.20
N PHE A 17 -10.38 -2.50 4.13
CA PHE A 17 -9.80 -1.30 4.74
C PHE A 17 -10.35 -0.02 4.09
N ALA A 18 -10.38 0.04 2.75
CA ALA A 18 -10.91 1.19 2.02
C ALA A 18 -12.39 1.43 2.34
N GLU A 19 -13.19 0.36 2.40
CA GLU A 19 -14.60 0.42 2.80
C GLU A 19 -14.76 0.94 4.23
N LEU A 20 -13.95 0.47 5.18
CA LEU A 20 -13.94 0.96 6.56
C LEU A 20 -13.63 2.46 6.60
N MET A 21 -12.61 2.90 5.86
CA MET A 21 -12.21 4.31 5.81
C MET A 21 -13.33 5.20 5.27
N VAL A 22 -13.96 4.79 4.18
CA VAL A 22 -15.07 5.52 3.57
C VAL A 22 -16.28 5.59 4.51
N LYS A 23 -16.65 4.48 5.18
CA LYS A 23 -17.81 4.43 6.09
C LYS A 23 -17.57 5.19 7.40
N LYS A 24 -16.41 4.96 8.03
CA LYS A 24 -16.11 5.50 9.38
C LYS A 24 -15.72 6.96 9.36
N TYR A 25 -15.10 7.41 8.27
CA TYR A 25 -14.53 8.76 8.15
C TYR A 25 -15.10 9.54 6.97
N GLU A 26 -16.38 9.33 6.66
CA GLU A 26 -17.07 10.00 5.56
C GLU A 26 -16.88 11.52 5.64
N GLY A 27 -16.53 12.13 4.52
CA GLY A 27 -16.28 13.58 4.44
C GLY A 27 -14.97 14.07 5.09
N LYS A 28 -14.19 13.18 5.74
CA LYS A 28 -12.92 13.57 6.38
C LYS A 28 -11.71 13.32 5.48
N TYR A 29 -11.73 12.25 4.71
CA TYR A 29 -10.66 11.83 3.81
C TYR A 29 -11.17 11.54 2.41
N ASN A 30 -10.38 11.91 1.40
CA ASN A 30 -10.51 11.40 0.05
C ASN A 30 -9.65 10.14 -0.07
N ILE A 31 -10.23 9.04 -0.49
CA ILE A 31 -9.52 7.77 -0.66
C ILE A 31 -9.20 7.57 -2.13
N ILE A 32 -7.92 7.60 -2.46
CA ILE A 32 -7.38 7.28 -3.77
C ILE A 32 -6.83 5.86 -3.69
N VAL A 33 -7.43 4.94 -4.42
CA VAL A 33 -7.01 3.53 -4.45
C VAL A 33 -6.16 3.27 -5.69
N PHE A 34 -5.01 2.64 -5.48
CA PHE A 34 -4.02 2.38 -6.51
C PHE A 34 -3.74 0.88 -6.59
N ASP A 35 -3.93 0.30 -7.77
CA ASP A 35 -3.71 -1.13 -7.99
C ASP A 35 -3.27 -1.41 -9.43
N LYS A 36 -2.43 -2.39 -9.61
CA LYS A 36 -1.98 -2.85 -10.93
C LYS A 36 -3.00 -3.76 -11.61
N LEU A 37 -3.95 -4.33 -10.83
CA LEU A 37 -4.91 -5.35 -11.28
C LEU A 37 -4.21 -6.59 -11.85
N THR A 38 -3.30 -7.16 -11.07
CA THR A 38 -2.71 -8.47 -11.36
C THR A 38 -3.68 -9.60 -11.03
N TYR A 39 -3.25 -10.83 -11.09
CA TYR A 39 -4.07 -12.02 -10.80
C TYR A 39 -4.78 -11.99 -9.42
N ALA A 40 -4.21 -11.28 -8.44
CA ALA A 40 -4.76 -11.19 -7.09
C ALA A 40 -5.74 -10.02 -6.92
N GLY A 41 -5.77 -9.08 -7.86
CA GLY A 41 -6.61 -7.88 -7.81
C GLY A 41 -7.95 -8.12 -8.50
N ASN A 42 -9.05 -7.90 -7.78
CA ASN A 42 -10.38 -7.92 -8.35
C ASN A 42 -11.07 -6.58 -8.08
N ILE A 43 -11.28 -5.81 -9.14
CA ILE A 43 -11.92 -4.49 -9.06
C ILE A 43 -13.32 -4.54 -8.42
N HIS A 44 -14.03 -5.67 -8.57
CA HIS A 44 -15.36 -5.86 -7.97
C HIS A 44 -15.35 -5.87 -6.44
N ASN A 45 -14.19 -6.07 -5.81
CA ASN A 45 -14.05 -5.91 -4.36
C ASN A 45 -14.35 -4.47 -3.90
N LEU A 46 -14.31 -3.50 -4.80
CA LEU A 46 -14.54 -2.08 -4.54
C LEU A 46 -15.95 -1.60 -4.94
N ASP A 47 -16.80 -2.47 -5.47
CA ASP A 47 -18.11 -2.09 -6.01
C ASP A 47 -18.99 -1.38 -4.98
N ALA A 48 -18.91 -1.76 -3.71
CA ALA A 48 -19.70 -1.15 -2.62
C ALA A 48 -19.33 0.32 -2.33
N ILE A 49 -18.15 0.75 -2.77
CA ILE A 49 -17.62 2.09 -2.47
C ILE A 49 -17.13 2.85 -3.70
N LYS A 50 -17.37 2.33 -4.90
CA LYS A 50 -16.83 2.87 -6.16
C LYS A 50 -17.13 4.35 -6.37
N ASP A 51 -18.31 4.81 -5.93
CA ASP A 51 -18.77 6.20 -6.09
C ASP A 51 -18.15 7.15 -5.03
N LYS A 52 -17.45 6.60 -4.02
CA LYS A 52 -16.85 7.33 -2.90
C LYS A 52 -15.32 7.31 -2.90
N ILE A 53 -14.72 6.67 -3.89
CA ILE A 53 -13.26 6.55 -4.05
C ILE A 53 -12.82 6.99 -5.44
N THR A 54 -11.53 7.29 -5.58
CA THR A 54 -10.90 7.47 -6.89
C THR A 54 -10.02 6.26 -7.17
N PHE A 55 -10.30 5.52 -8.24
CA PHE A 55 -9.47 4.39 -8.66
C PHE A 55 -8.41 4.83 -9.67
N VAL A 56 -7.17 4.43 -9.42
CA VAL A 56 -6.00 4.64 -10.29
C VAL A 56 -5.39 3.29 -10.60
N GLN A 57 -5.39 2.89 -11.85
CA GLN A 57 -4.69 1.69 -12.29
C GLN A 57 -3.25 2.03 -12.65
N GLY A 58 -2.28 1.39 -11.98
CA GLY A 58 -0.86 1.64 -12.21
C GLY A 58 0.05 0.66 -11.50
N ASP A 59 1.33 0.69 -11.87
CA ASP A 59 2.38 -0.11 -11.25
C ASP A 59 3.15 0.75 -10.24
N ILE A 60 3.29 0.26 -9.01
CA ILE A 60 4.07 0.95 -7.97
C ILE A 60 5.56 1.03 -8.30
N CYS A 61 6.04 0.23 -9.27
CA CYS A 61 7.42 0.27 -9.74
C CYS A 61 7.67 1.38 -10.79
N ASP A 62 6.62 2.02 -11.31
CA ASP A 62 6.71 3.12 -12.26
C ASP A 62 6.81 4.45 -11.50
N PHE A 63 8.04 4.94 -11.35
CA PHE A 63 8.31 6.16 -10.58
C PHE A 63 7.59 7.39 -11.13
N ASP A 64 7.61 7.58 -12.45
CA ASP A 64 7.02 8.76 -13.07
C ASP A 64 5.50 8.75 -12.90
N PHE A 65 4.86 7.60 -13.10
CA PHE A 65 3.43 7.44 -12.90
C PHE A 65 3.02 7.62 -11.42
N VAL A 66 3.82 7.11 -10.49
CA VAL A 66 3.59 7.30 -9.04
C VAL A 66 3.72 8.78 -8.67
N MET A 67 4.77 9.47 -9.17
CA MET A 67 4.99 10.89 -8.92
C MET A 67 3.86 11.75 -9.50
N ASP A 68 3.40 11.44 -10.71
CA ASP A 68 2.27 12.13 -11.34
C ASP A 68 0.97 11.91 -10.55
N THR A 69 0.78 10.70 -10.00
CA THR A 69 -0.35 10.40 -9.12
C THR A 69 -0.30 11.24 -7.84
N TYR A 70 0.87 11.36 -7.20
CA TYR A 70 1.04 12.18 -6.00
C TYR A 70 0.71 13.65 -6.27
N LYS A 71 1.23 14.20 -7.37
CA LYS A 71 0.98 15.59 -7.78
C LYS A 71 -0.48 15.81 -8.15
N LYS A 72 -1.06 14.91 -8.96
CA LYS A 72 -2.44 15.05 -9.47
C LYS A 72 -3.47 15.07 -8.36
N TYR A 73 -3.28 14.25 -7.33
CA TYR A 73 -4.24 14.10 -6.24
C TYR A 73 -3.80 14.78 -4.96
N ASP A 74 -2.68 15.50 -4.96
CA ASP A 74 -2.13 16.19 -3.79
C ASP A 74 -2.11 15.30 -2.53
N ILE A 75 -1.37 14.20 -2.63
CA ILE A 75 -1.38 13.11 -1.64
C ILE A 75 -0.77 13.56 -0.31
N ASP A 76 -1.55 13.50 0.77
CA ASP A 76 -1.14 13.81 2.15
C ASP A 76 -0.63 12.61 2.94
N ALA A 77 -1.10 11.42 2.60
CA ALA A 77 -0.68 10.19 3.27
C ALA A 77 -0.74 8.98 2.35
N VAL A 78 0.10 7.99 2.63
CA VAL A 78 0.11 6.70 1.93
C VAL A 78 -0.11 5.59 2.94
N VAL A 79 -0.98 4.64 2.58
CA VAL A 79 -1.10 3.35 3.26
C VAL A 79 -0.78 2.26 2.24
N HIS A 80 0.43 1.71 2.36
CA HIS A 80 0.99 0.79 1.41
C HIS A 80 0.75 -0.66 1.81
N PHE A 81 -0.14 -1.33 1.06
CA PHE A 81 -0.43 -2.75 1.22
C PHE A 81 0.02 -3.59 0.03
N ALA A 82 0.27 -2.95 -1.13
CA ALA A 82 0.62 -3.69 -2.34
C ALA A 82 1.87 -4.55 -2.12
N ALA A 83 1.73 -5.83 -2.27
CA ALA A 83 2.82 -6.80 -2.14
C ALA A 83 2.49 -8.10 -2.85
N GLU A 84 3.51 -8.76 -3.38
CA GLU A 84 3.44 -10.18 -3.72
C GLU A 84 3.61 -11.00 -2.44
N SER A 85 2.63 -11.87 -2.13
CA SER A 85 2.59 -12.60 -0.85
C SER A 85 2.39 -14.12 -1.01
N HIS A 86 2.16 -14.61 -2.24
CA HIS A 86 1.86 -16.01 -2.48
C HIS A 86 3.14 -16.86 -2.50
N VAL A 87 3.36 -17.69 -1.49
CA VAL A 87 4.61 -18.44 -1.28
C VAL A 87 5.00 -19.29 -2.49
N ASP A 88 4.06 -20.06 -3.06
CA ASP A 88 4.36 -20.91 -4.23
C ASP A 88 4.82 -20.09 -5.45
N ASN A 89 4.28 -18.88 -5.61
CA ASN A 89 4.71 -18.00 -6.68
C ASN A 89 6.11 -17.44 -6.41
N SER A 90 6.50 -17.24 -5.14
CA SER A 90 7.85 -16.76 -4.80
C SER A 90 8.92 -17.76 -5.17
N ILE A 91 8.62 -19.06 -5.10
CA ILE A 91 9.54 -20.13 -5.49
C ILE A 91 9.66 -20.20 -7.01
N LYS A 92 8.53 -20.04 -7.72
CA LYS A 92 8.49 -20.13 -9.19
C LYS A 92 9.06 -18.88 -9.89
N ASN A 93 8.83 -17.70 -9.32
CA ASN A 93 9.26 -16.43 -9.88
C ASN A 93 9.70 -15.46 -8.79
N PRO A 94 10.87 -15.66 -8.16
CA PRO A 94 11.36 -14.81 -7.08
C PRO A 94 11.60 -13.35 -7.51
N PHE A 95 11.88 -13.12 -8.79
CA PHE A 95 12.17 -11.79 -9.31
C PHE A 95 10.98 -10.83 -9.14
N ILE A 96 9.75 -11.29 -9.38
CA ILE A 96 8.56 -10.45 -9.24
C ILE A 96 8.34 -10.00 -7.79
N PHE A 97 8.74 -10.83 -6.82
CA PHE A 97 8.69 -10.48 -5.40
C PHE A 97 9.68 -9.38 -5.05
N THR A 98 10.90 -9.48 -5.53
CA THR A 98 11.91 -8.42 -5.35
C THR A 98 11.44 -7.13 -6.01
N GLN A 99 10.93 -7.23 -7.22
CA GLN A 99 10.45 -6.06 -7.95
C GLN A 99 9.29 -5.38 -7.23
N THR A 100 8.24 -6.10 -6.88
CA THR A 100 7.07 -5.52 -6.23
C THR A 100 7.37 -5.08 -4.80
N ASN A 101 7.93 -5.99 -3.98
CA ASN A 101 8.03 -5.74 -2.54
C ASN A 101 9.21 -4.85 -2.16
N VAL A 102 10.29 -4.83 -2.95
CA VAL A 102 11.47 -4.01 -2.68
C VAL A 102 11.47 -2.76 -3.56
N ILE A 103 11.51 -2.94 -4.88
CA ILE A 103 11.60 -1.80 -5.81
C ILE A 103 10.31 -0.97 -5.76
N GLY A 104 9.13 -1.59 -5.77
CA GLY A 104 7.85 -0.87 -5.68
C GLY A 104 7.71 -0.07 -4.39
N THR A 105 8.07 -0.65 -3.24
CA THR A 105 8.06 0.07 -1.96
C THR A 105 9.05 1.22 -1.95
N HIS A 106 10.28 0.99 -2.46
CA HIS A 106 11.29 2.03 -2.58
C HIS A 106 10.81 3.19 -3.49
N THR A 107 10.23 2.85 -4.63
CA THR A 107 9.67 3.84 -5.57
C THR A 107 8.63 4.75 -4.90
N LEU A 108 7.70 4.16 -4.15
CA LEU A 108 6.69 4.93 -3.41
C LEU A 108 7.30 5.82 -2.33
N LEU A 109 8.30 5.32 -1.60
CA LEU A 109 9.01 6.10 -0.56
C LEU A 109 9.81 7.24 -1.15
N GLU A 110 10.52 7.01 -2.25
CA GLU A 110 11.31 8.04 -2.92
C GLU A 110 10.40 9.13 -3.52
N ALA A 111 9.28 8.74 -4.14
CA ALA A 111 8.29 9.69 -4.62
C ALA A 111 7.68 10.51 -3.47
N ALA A 112 7.36 9.87 -2.35
CA ALA A 112 6.86 10.55 -1.15
C ALA A 112 7.87 11.57 -0.61
N LYS A 113 9.14 11.18 -0.50
CA LYS A 113 10.23 12.04 -0.04
C LYS A 113 10.39 13.27 -0.96
N GLN A 114 10.40 13.07 -2.28
CA GLN A 114 10.56 14.16 -3.23
C GLN A 114 9.34 15.08 -3.29
N PHE A 115 8.14 14.53 -3.19
CA PHE A 115 6.90 15.31 -3.27
C PHE A 115 6.62 16.10 -1.98
N TRP A 116 6.78 15.47 -0.82
CA TRP A 116 6.48 16.11 0.46
C TRP A 116 7.61 17.02 0.97
N GLY A 117 8.86 16.71 0.63
CA GLY A 117 10.03 17.42 1.13
C GLY A 117 10.36 17.11 2.59
N GLU A 118 11.45 17.68 3.08
CA GLU A 118 11.90 17.52 4.46
C GLU A 118 11.02 18.30 5.44
N GLY A 119 10.80 17.72 6.62
CA GLY A 119 10.00 18.35 7.68
C GLY A 119 8.49 18.29 7.49
N SER A 120 8.00 17.57 6.49
CA SER A 120 6.58 17.35 6.26
C SER A 120 5.93 16.56 7.40
N GLU A 121 4.68 16.92 7.76
CA GLU A 121 3.84 16.15 8.69
C GLU A 121 3.09 14.99 8.00
N ASN A 122 3.28 14.81 6.71
CA ASN A 122 2.67 13.76 5.91
C ASN A 122 3.17 12.38 6.36
N LYS A 123 2.37 11.33 6.12
CA LYS A 123 2.65 10.01 6.69
C LYS A 123 2.69 8.93 5.63
N PHE A 124 3.73 8.11 5.69
CA PHE A 124 3.82 6.86 4.95
C PHE A 124 3.69 5.69 5.94
N VAL A 125 2.63 4.89 5.78
CA VAL A 125 2.39 3.68 6.56
C VAL A 125 2.65 2.47 5.67
N ASN A 126 3.69 1.71 5.97
CA ASN A 126 3.96 0.44 5.32
C ASN A 126 3.36 -0.71 6.12
N VAL A 127 2.42 -1.43 5.53
CA VAL A 127 1.85 -2.63 6.14
C VAL A 127 2.77 -3.80 5.86
N SER A 128 3.56 -4.15 6.85
CA SER A 128 4.59 -5.17 6.77
C SER A 128 4.10 -6.55 7.22
N LYS A 129 5.00 -7.50 7.39
CA LYS A 129 4.74 -8.88 7.81
C LYS A 129 5.45 -9.18 9.12
N ASP A 130 4.96 -10.18 9.84
CA ASP A 130 5.57 -10.69 11.08
C ASP A 130 7.01 -11.20 10.88
N GLN A 131 7.34 -11.71 9.69
CA GLN A 131 8.67 -12.19 9.38
C GLN A 131 9.79 -11.14 9.54
N VAL A 132 9.47 -9.85 9.49
CA VAL A 132 10.46 -8.79 9.74
C VAL A 132 10.97 -8.78 11.18
N TYR A 133 10.23 -9.39 12.10
CA TYR A 133 10.64 -9.54 13.51
C TYR A 133 11.50 -10.78 13.76
N GLY A 134 11.81 -11.57 12.73
CA GLY A 134 12.61 -12.79 12.86
C GLY A 134 11.78 -14.02 13.21
N THR A 135 12.39 -14.98 13.93
CA THR A 135 11.76 -16.25 14.30
C THR A 135 11.40 -16.24 15.78
N LEU A 136 10.14 -16.51 16.08
CA LEU A 136 9.75 -16.83 17.47
C LEU A 136 10.28 -18.23 17.85
N GLY A 137 10.74 -18.37 19.10
CA GLY A 137 10.98 -19.67 19.70
C GLY A 137 9.67 -20.43 19.96
N GLU A 138 9.72 -21.53 20.71
CA GLU A 138 8.55 -22.37 20.99
C GLU A 138 7.40 -21.64 21.72
N LYS A 139 7.68 -20.50 22.36
CA LYS A 139 6.70 -19.70 23.11
C LYS A 139 7.03 -18.21 22.98
N GLY A 140 5.99 -17.38 22.94
CA GLY A 140 6.11 -15.93 22.98
C GLY A 140 5.26 -15.20 21.95
N TYR A 141 5.37 -13.88 21.94
CA TYR A 141 4.73 -12.97 21.00
C TYR A 141 5.73 -11.94 20.52
N PHE A 142 5.62 -11.50 19.27
CA PHE A 142 6.30 -10.29 18.82
C PHE A 142 5.66 -9.05 19.47
N THR A 143 6.49 -8.12 19.88
CA THR A 143 6.07 -6.82 20.40
C THR A 143 6.79 -5.72 19.63
N GLU A 144 6.33 -4.48 19.75
CA GLU A 144 6.95 -3.31 19.09
C GLU A 144 8.39 -3.05 19.57
N LYS A 145 8.80 -3.69 20.66
CA LYS A 145 10.17 -3.62 21.21
C LYS A 145 11.10 -4.71 20.65
N PHE A 146 10.54 -5.63 19.86
CA PHE A 146 11.31 -6.70 19.26
C PHE A 146 12.02 -6.17 17.99
N TRP A 147 13.32 -6.01 18.08
CA TRP A 147 14.17 -5.72 16.93
C TRP A 147 14.63 -7.05 16.35
N GLY A 148 14.23 -7.34 15.11
CA GLY A 148 14.72 -8.52 14.40
C GLY A 148 16.25 -8.49 14.30
N VAL A 149 16.89 -9.60 14.62
CA VAL A 149 18.32 -9.81 14.50
C VAL A 149 18.62 -10.45 13.16
#